data_567129953c199486c1e53f09db0c204c
#
_entry.id   567129953c199486c1e53f09db0c204c
#
_cell.length_a   1.000
_cell.length_b   1.000
_cell.length_c   1.000
_cell.angle_alpha   90.00
_cell.angle_beta   90.00
_cell.angle_gamma   90.00
#
_symmetry.space_group_name_H-M   'P 1'
#
loop_
_entity.id
_entity.type
_entity.pdbx_description
1 polymer ?
#
loop_
_entity_poly.entity_id
_entity_poly.type
_entity_poly.pdbx_seq_one_letter_code
_entity_poly.pdbx_strand_id
1 'polypeptide(L)'
;MWIKVFEGIIIPFLGTALGSACVFFMKKELGRTVQRALTGFAGGVMVAASIWSLLIPAMNLSAGKGRLAFLPAFIGFWLGILFLLLLDRIIPHLHMNAEKAEGPKSKAKKTTMMVLAVTLHNVPEGMAVGVVLAGLFSGSTEITVGAAMALSIGIAIQNFPEGAIISMPLHAEGKSKAKAFLDGTLSGAVEPIGALLTVLFAGLFVPAMPYLLSFAAGAMVYVVVEELIPEMSAGEHSNVGVLMFALGFTLMMALDVALG
;
A
#
# COMPACT_ATOMS: atom_id res chain seq x y z
N MET A 1 10.18 21.50 -7.96
CA MET A 1 10.27 20.04 -8.11
C MET A 1 10.49 19.34 -6.75
N TRP A 2 11.60 19.56 -6.04
CA TRP A 2 11.89 18.89 -4.77
C TRP A 2 10.79 19.01 -3.70
N ILE A 3 10.13 20.16 -3.60
CA ILE A 3 9.01 20.33 -2.65
C ILE A 3 7.89 19.34 -2.97
N LYS A 4 7.52 19.17 -4.24
CA LYS A 4 6.46 18.22 -4.65
C LYS A 4 6.88 16.77 -4.42
N VAL A 5 8.13 16.43 -4.64
CA VAL A 5 8.68 15.11 -4.31
C VAL A 5 8.59 14.86 -2.80
N PHE A 6 8.99 15.83 -1.98
CA PHE A 6 8.89 15.71 -0.52
C PHE A 6 7.43 15.57 -0.04
N GLU A 7 6.52 16.41 -0.56
CA GLU A 7 5.08 16.29 -0.28
C GLU A 7 4.58 14.90 -0.64
N GLY A 8 4.87 14.41 -1.85
CA GLY A 8 4.46 13.09 -2.31
C GLY A 8 4.99 11.94 -1.45
N ILE A 9 6.21 12.04 -0.95
CA ILE A 9 6.82 11.04 -0.07
C ILE A 9 6.17 11.03 1.32
N ILE A 10 5.83 12.19 1.87
CA ILE A 10 5.35 12.30 3.26
C ILE A 10 3.85 12.08 3.39
N ILE A 11 3.05 12.43 2.38
CA ILE A 11 1.59 12.33 2.40
C ILE A 11 1.10 10.90 2.76
N PRO A 12 1.58 9.80 2.16
CA PRO A 12 1.19 8.45 2.54
C PRO A 12 1.44 8.14 4.01
N PHE A 13 2.63 8.41 4.49
CA PHE A 13 3.02 8.22 5.89
C PHE A 13 2.15 9.00 6.88
N LEU A 14 1.72 10.22 6.52
CA LEU A 14 0.77 10.98 7.32
C LEU A 14 -0.59 10.28 7.42
N GLY A 15 -1.02 9.56 6.37
CA GLY A 15 -2.21 8.71 6.40
C GLY A 15 -2.12 7.65 7.50
N THR A 16 -1.04 6.86 7.51
CA THR A 16 -0.77 5.85 8.54
C THR A 16 -0.71 6.47 9.95
N ALA A 17 -0.02 7.61 10.10
CA ALA A 17 0.10 8.29 11.38
C ALA A 17 -1.26 8.81 11.90
N LEU A 18 -2.09 9.41 11.03
CA LEU A 18 -3.43 9.88 11.39
C LEU A 18 -4.36 8.71 11.73
N GLY A 19 -4.30 7.61 10.99
CA GLY A 19 -5.02 6.39 11.31
C GLY A 19 -4.61 5.82 12.66
N SER A 20 -3.32 5.73 12.93
CA SER A 20 -2.78 5.28 14.21
C SER A 20 -3.20 6.18 15.37
N ALA A 21 -3.41 7.47 15.13
CA ALA A 21 -3.87 8.42 16.16
C ALA A 21 -5.32 8.18 16.61
N CYS A 22 -6.12 7.38 15.89
CA CYS A 22 -7.46 6.98 16.31
C CYS A 22 -7.46 6.34 17.71
N VAL A 23 -6.38 5.68 18.11
CA VAL A 23 -6.22 5.07 19.45
C VAL A 23 -6.39 6.08 20.60
N PHE A 24 -6.12 7.36 20.39
CA PHE A 24 -6.29 8.37 21.44
C PHE A 24 -7.75 8.71 21.70
N PHE A 25 -8.59 8.61 20.68
CA PHE A 25 -10.00 9.04 20.72
C PHE A 25 -10.96 7.87 20.96
N MET A 26 -10.60 6.67 20.50
CA MET A 26 -11.45 5.49 20.65
C MET A 26 -11.17 4.75 21.97
N LYS A 27 -12.24 4.22 22.57
CA LYS A 27 -12.18 3.53 23.88
C LYS A 27 -12.25 2.01 23.76
N LYS A 28 -12.63 1.49 22.59
CA LYS A 28 -12.86 0.06 22.33
C LYS A 28 -12.22 -0.34 21.00
N GLU A 29 -12.02 -1.64 20.82
CA GLU A 29 -11.64 -2.23 19.54
C GLU A 29 -12.62 -1.83 18.43
N LEU A 30 -12.12 -1.81 17.21
CA LEU A 30 -12.97 -1.64 16.02
C LEU A 30 -13.95 -2.82 15.92
N GLY A 31 -15.23 -2.52 15.83
CA GLY A 31 -16.23 -3.55 15.55
C GLY A 31 -15.98 -4.20 14.19
N ARG A 32 -16.28 -5.50 14.07
CA ARG A 32 -16.05 -6.27 12.83
C ARG A 32 -16.61 -5.61 11.57
N THR A 33 -17.78 -4.97 11.64
CA THR A 33 -18.37 -4.26 10.51
C THR A 33 -17.52 -3.07 10.07
N VAL A 34 -16.98 -2.30 11.02
CA VAL A 34 -16.10 -1.16 10.73
C VAL A 34 -14.77 -1.65 10.14
N GLN A 35 -14.20 -2.70 10.71
CA GLN A 35 -12.97 -3.31 10.20
C GLN A 35 -13.15 -3.78 8.76
N ARG A 36 -14.21 -4.56 8.45
CA ARG A 36 -14.52 -4.97 7.08
C ARG A 36 -14.71 -3.79 6.13
N ALA A 37 -15.37 -2.72 6.60
CA ALA A 37 -15.57 -1.52 5.81
C ALA A 37 -14.23 -0.84 5.45
N LEU A 38 -13.36 -0.68 6.44
CA LEU A 38 -12.05 -0.06 6.28
C LEU A 38 -11.14 -0.91 5.37
N THR A 39 -11.08 -2.22 5.61
CA THR A 39 -10.27 -3.15 4.81
C THR A 39 -10.78 -3.22 3.36
N GLY A 40 -12.10 -3.31 3.17
CA GLY A 40 -12.69 -3.29 1.82
C GLY A 40 -12.38 -1.98 1.08
N PHE A 41 -12.54 -0.85 1.76
CA PHE A 41 -12.24 0.46 1.18
C PHE A 41 -10.76 0.58 0.76
N ALA A 42 -9.83 0.21 1.63
CA ALA A 42 -8.39 0.20 1.34
C ALA A 42 -8.07 -0.69 0.12
N GLY A 43 -8.58 -1.94 0.10
CA GLY A 43 -8.40 -2.84 -1.03
C GLY A 43 -8.92 -2.29 -2.36
N GLY A 44 -10.05 -1.59 -2.34
CA GLY A 44 -10.59 -0.92 -3.53
C GLY A 44 -9.68 0.19 -4.05
N VAL A 45 -9.18 1.05 -3.16
CA VAL A 45 -8.20 2.10 -3.50
C VAL A 45 -6.94 1.49 -4.09
N MET A 46 -6.37 0.45 -3.45
CA MET A 46 -5.15 -0.22 -3.91
C MET A 46 -5.30 -0.83 -5.31
N VAL A 47 -6.42 -1.50 -5.59
CA VAL A 47 -6.65 -2.08 -6.93
C VAL A 47 -6.75 -0.98 -8.00
N ALA A 48 -7.49 0.10 -7.72
CA ALA A 48 -7.59 1.21 -8.66
C ALA A 48 -6.23 1.88 -8.91
N ALA A 49 -5.46 2.17 -7.85
CA ALA A 49 -4.11 2.72 -7.97
C ALA A 49 -3.20 1.81 -8.79
N SER A 50 -3.26 0.49 -8.55
CA SER A 50 -2.47 -0.48 -9.32
C SER A 50 -2.76 -0.43 -10.81
N ILE A 51 -4.01 -0.15 -11.21
CA ILE A 51 -4.42 -0.06 -12.61
C ILE A 51 -4.05 1.30 -13.21
N TRP A 52 -4.61 2.38 -12.65
CA TRP A 52 -4.51 3.72 -13.26
C TRP A 52 -3.17 4.39 -13.05
N SER A 53 -2.64 4.35 -11.81
CA SER A 53 -1.38 5.03 -11.49
C SER A 53 -0.13 4.23 -11.87
N LEU A 54 -0.22 2.90 -12.05
CA LEU A 54 0.95 2.04 -12.24
C LEU A 54 0.92 1.25 -13.55
N LEU A 55 -0.08 0.39 -13.81
CA LEU A 55 -0.09 -0.48 -14.98
C LEU A 55 -0.33 0.28 -16.27
N ILE A 56 -1.28 1.22 -16.30
CA ILE A 56 -1.56 2.03 -17.50
C ILE A 56 -0.33 2.85 -17.89
N PRO A 57 0.32 3.64 -16.99
CA PRO A 57 1.56 4.34 -17.31
C PRO A 57 2.69 3.41 -17.75
N ALA A 58 2.84 2.23 -17.14
CA ALA A 58 3.85 1.25 -17.55
C ALA A 58 3.66 0.79 -18.99
N MET A 59 2.43 0.54 -19.43
CA MET A 59 2.11 0.17 -20.79
C MET A 59 2.31 1.34 -21.76
N ASN A 60 1.94 2.55 -21.37
CA ASN A 60 2.15 3.77 -22.18
C ASN A 60 3.63 4.03 -22.41
N LEU A 61 4.46 3.94 -21.39
CA LEU A 61 5.93 4.04 -21.49
C LEU A 61 6.53 2.97 -22.42
N SER A 62 5.81 1.89 -22.65
CA SER A 62 6.22 0.78 -23.53
C SER A 62 5.55 0.81 -24.90
N ALA A 63 4.75 1.83 -25.24
CA ALA A 63 3.95 1.91 -26.48
C ALA A 63 4.79 1.74 -27.76
N GLY A 64 6.05 2.19 -27.76
CA GLY A 64 6.99 2.03 -28.86
C GLY A 64 7.28 0.56 -29.23
N LYS A 65 6.93 -0.42 -28.39
CA LYS A 65 7.05 -1.87 -28.65
C LYS A 65 5.86 -2.45 -29.44
N GLY A 66 4.90 -1.61 -29.84
CA GLY A 66 3.72 -2.04 -30.60
C GLY A 66 2.92 -3.13 -29.85
N ARG A 67 2.69 -4.28 -30.50
CA ARG A 67 1.92 -5.39 -29.89
C ARG A 67 2.56 -6.00 -28.65
N LEU A 68 3.84 -5.75 -28.40
CA LEU A 68 4.58 -6.24 -27.23
C LEU A 68 4.66 -5.19 -26.10
N ALA A 69 3.90 -4.10 -26.15
CA ALA A 69 3.88 -3.05 -25.14
C ALA A 69 3.47 -3.57 -23.74
N PHE A 70 2.67 -4.64 -23.69
CA PHE A 70 2.26 -5.29 -22.45
C PHE A 70 3.38 -6.09 -21.76
N LEU A 71 4.44 -6.47 -22.49
CA LEU A 71 5.43 -7.44 -22.00
C LEU A 71 6.22 -6.93 -20.77
N PRO A 72 6.71 -5.67 -20.72
CA PRO A 72 7.32 -5.14 -19.50
C PRO A 72 6.35 -5.14 -18.31
N ALA A 73 5.08 -4.76 -18.56
CA ALA A 73 4.06 -4.78 -17.53
C ALA A 73 3.77 -6.21 -17.03
N PHE A 74 3.66 -7.17 -17.92
CA PHE A 74 3.47 -8.58 -17.58
C PHE A 74 4.63 -9.12 -16.72
N ILE A 75 5.87 -8.89 -17.15
CA ILE A 75 7.05 -9.38 -16.42
C ILE A 75 7.16 -8.70 -15.05
N GLY A 76 7.06 -7.36 -14.99
CA GLY A 76 7.14 -6.61 -13.74
C GLY A 76 6.07 -7.05 -12.74
N PHE A 77 4.83 -7.19 -13.19
CA PHE A 77 3.71 -7.63 -12.35
C PHE A 77 3.97 -8.99 -11.68
N TRP A 78 4.39 -9.98 -12.46
CA TRP A 78 4.74 -11.29 -11.91
C TRP A 78 5.93 -11.24 -10.95
N LEU A 79 6.94 -10.43 -11.26
CA LEU A 79 8.07 -10.25 -10.35
C LEU A 79 7.64 -9.62 -9.02
N GLY A 80 6.68 -8.68 -9.02
CA GLY A 80 6.11 -8.09 -7.82
C GLY A 80 5.37 -9.13 -6.95
N ILE A 81 4.50 -9.93 -7.57
CA ILE A 81 3.81 -11.04 -6.88
C ILE A 81 4.81 -12.02 -6.26
N LEU A 82 5.79 -12.49 -7.05
CA LEU A 82 6.78 -13.45 -6.59
C LEU A 82 7.69 -12.89 -5.48
N PHE A 83 7.96 -11.60 -5.53
CA PHE A 83 8.73 -10.90 -4.49
C PHE A 83 8.00 -10.92 -3.15
N LEU A 84 6.72 -10.55 -3.12
CA LEU A 84 5.92 -10.60 -1.88
C LEU A 84 5.75 -12.03 -1.38
N LEU A 85 5.43 -12.97 -2.27
CA LEU A 85 5.37 -14.39 -1.92
C LEU A 85 6.69 -14.91 -1.30
N LEU A 86 7.84 -14.40 -1.78
CA LEU A 86 9.14 -14.74 -1.18
C LEU A 86 9.29 -14.09 0.20
N LEU A 87 8.93 -12.82 0.37
CA LEU A 87 8.98 -12.13 1.66
C LEU A 87 8.12 -12.85 2.71
N ASP A 88 6.90 -13.24 2.37
CA ASP A 88 6.01 -13.99 3.25
C ASP A 88 6.62 -15.33 3.73
N ARG A 89 7.42 -15.95 2.89
CA ARG A 89 8.11 -17.20 3.27
C ARG A 89 9.33 -17.01 4.15
N ILE A 90 10.01 -15.86 4.06
CA ILE A 90 11.29 -15.64 4.77
C ILE A 90 11.16 -14.75 5.99
N ILE A 91 10.07 -13.98 6.13
CA ILE A 91 9.85 -13.09 7.26
C ILE A 91 8.73 -13.66 8.15
N PRO A 92 8.98 -13.87 9.45
CA PRO A 92 7.93 -14.32 10.37
C PRO A 92 6.93 -13.19 10.60
N HIS A 93 5.68 -13.38 10.17
CA HIS A 93 4.60 -12.41 10.32
C HIS A 93 3.28 -13.11 10.66
N LEU A 94 2.28 -12.35 11.07
CA LEU A 94 0.97 -12.85 11.45
C LEU A 94 -0.11 -11.90 10.95
N HIS A 95 -0.98 -12.40 10.10
CA HIS A 95 -2.18 -11.69 9.68
C HIS A 95 -3.18 -11.53 10.84
N MET A 96 -3.97 -10.48 10.84
CA MET A 96 -4.75 -10.05 11.99
C MET A 96 -5.76 -11.10 12.47
N ASN A 97 -6.37 -11.85 11.57
CA ASN A 97 -7.35 -12.89 11.87
C ASN A 97 -6.78 -14.32 11.81
N ALA A 98 -5.47 -14.48 11.62
CA ALA A 98 -4.83 -15.78 11.56
C ALA A 98 -4.48 -16.31 12.96
N GLU A 99 -4.69 -17.62 13.16
CA GLU A 99 -4.29 -18.32 14.40
C GLU A 99 -2.83 -18.73 14.38
N LYS A 100 -2.25 -18.92 13.21
CA LYS A 100 -0.88 -19.37 13.00
C LYS A 100 -0.07 -18.33 12.26
N ALA A 101 1.15 -18.07 12.75
CA ALA A 101 2.11 -17.21 12.07
C ALA A 101 2.64 -17.90 10.81
N GLU A 102 2.89 -17.09 9.79
CA GLU A 102 3.55 -17.49 8.55
C GLU A 102 5.06 -17.24 8.60
N GLY A 103 5.79 -17.80 7.62
CA GLY A 103 7.24 -17.71 7.58
C GLY A 103 7.96 -18.61 8.60
N PRO A 104 9.24 -18.36 8.89
CA PRO A 104 10.04 -19.17 9.81
C PRO A 104 9.54 -19.08 11.25
N LYS A 105 9.70 -20.17 12.01
CA LYS A 105 9.34 -20.19 13.45
C LYS A 105 10.08 -19.06 14.19
N SER A 106 9.35 -18.18 14.82
CA SER A 106 9.85 -17.03 15.57
C SER A 106 9.40 -17.06 17.02
N LYS A 107 10.25 -16.54 17.92
CA LYS A 107 9.90 -16.25 19.32
C LYS A 107 9.31 -14.84 19.50
N ALA A 108 9.09 -14.10 18.40
CA ALA A 108 8.50 -12.77 18.45
C ALA A 108 7.08 -12.84 19.01
N LYS A 109 6.68 -11.79 19.72
CA LYS A 109 5.31 -11.68 20.24
C LYS A 109 4.32 -11.54 19.09
N LYS A 110 3.09 -12.02 19.28
CA LYS A 110 2.01 -11.91 18.29
C LYS A 110 1.87 -10.49 17.76
N THR A 111 1.86 -9.48 18.65
CA THR A 111 1.82 -8.06 18.28
C THR A 111 2.97 -7.60 17.40
N THR A 112 4.17 -8.09 17.62
CA THR A 112 5.34 -7.76 16.78
C THR A 112 5.19 -8.36 15.38
N MET A 113 4.71 -9.58 15.27
CA MET A 113 4.48 -10.23 13.98
C MET A 113 3.35 -9.56 13.18
N MET A 114 2.30 -9.05 13.85
CA MET A 114 1.25 -8.24 13.21
C MET A 114 1.79 -6.92 12.65
N VAL A 115 2.63 -6.22 13.43
CA VAL A 115 3.29 -4.98 12.94
C VAL A 115 4.21 -5.28 11.75
N LEU A 116 4.93 -6.41 11.79
CA LEU A 116 5.78 -6.83 10.66
C LEU A 116 4.97 -7.14 9.40
N ALA A 117 3.81 -7.80 9.52
CA ALA A 117 2.93 -8.06 8.38
C ALA A 117 2.62 -6.74 7.65
N VAL A 118 2.06 -5.75 8.34
CA VAL A 118 1.71 -4.47 7.71
C VAL A 118 2.94 -3.70 7.25
N THR A 119 4.06 -3.77 7.97
CA THR A 119 5.32 -3.16 7.49
C THR A 119 5.75 -3.73 6.14
N LEU A 120 5.58 -5.05 5.93
CA LEU A 120 5.87 -5.69 4.64
C LEU A 120 4.96 -5.19 3.51
N HIS A 121 3.68 -4.96 3.83
CA HIS A 121 2.70 -4.45 2.86
C HIS A 121 2.97 -3.00 2.46
N ASN A 122 3.48 -2.19 3.37
CA ASN A 122 3.84 -0.79 3.12
C ASN A 122 5.11 -0.62 2.25
N VAL A 123 5.93 -1.68 2.11
CA VAL A 123 7.11 -1.64 1.21
C VAL A 123 6.72 -1.41 -0.26
N PRO A 124 5.81 -2.18 -0.87
CA PRO A 124 5.32 -1.92 -2.24
C PRO A 124 4.72 -0.53 -2.42
N GLU A 125 4.02 -0.01 -1.42
CA GLU A 125 3.40 1.32 -1.47
C GLU A 125 4.45 2.42 -1.54
N GLY A 126 5.45 2.37 -0.67
CA GLY A 126 6.59 3.28 -0.71
C GLY A 126 7.34 3.19 -2.05
N MET A 127 7.53 1.98 -2.58
CA MET A 127 8.13 1.77 -3.90
C MET A 127 7.27 2.36 -5.02
N ALA A 128 5.94 2.18 -5.00
CA ALA A 128 5.02 2.73 -5.99
C ALA A 128 5.13 4.26 -6.06
N VAL A 129 5.02 4.93 -4.90
CA VAL A 129 5.20 6.38 -4.78
C VAL A 129 6.58 6.79 -5.29
N GLY A 130 7.62 6.10 -4.86
CA GLY A 130 9.00 6.37 -5.24
C GLY A 130 9.25 6.28 -6.74
N VAL A 131 8.74 5.25 -7.41
CA VAL A 131 8.89 5.06 -8.86
C VAL A 131 8.16 6.14 -9.64
N VAL A 132 6.93 6.49 -9.25
CA VAL A 132 6.15 7.55 -9.89
C VAL A 132 6.84 8.91 -9.70
N LEU A 133 7.29 9.23 -8.49
CA LEU A 133 8.04 10.47 -8.22
C LEU A 133 9.40 10.51 -8.92
N ALA A 134 10.09 9.37 -9.06
CA ALA A 134 11.32 9.26 -9.85
C ALA A 134 11.07 9.53 -11.34
N GLY A 135 9.96 9.03 -11.89
CA GLY A 135 9.52 9.33 -13.24
C GLY A 135 9.22 10.81 -13.45
N LEU A 136 8.48 11.42 -12.55
CA LEU A 136 8.22 12.85 -12.54
C LEU A 136 9.54 13.67 -12.47
N PHE A 137 10.46 13.30 -11.57
CA PHE A 137 11.74 13.97 -11.39
C PHE A 137 12.63 13.86 -12.64
N SER A 138 12.56 12.73 -13.34
CA SER A 138 13.32 12.47 -14.55
C SER A 138 12.72 13.10 -15.82
N GLY A 139 11.58 13.80 -15.69
CA GLY A 139 10.91 14.46 -16.81
C GLY A 139 10.16 13.51 -17.74
N SER A 140 9.67 12.38 -17.23
CA SER A 140 8.82 11.47 -18.01
C SER A 140 7.56 12.21 -18.50
N THR A 141 7.21 12.07 -19.77
CA THR A 141 6.02 12.68 -20.37
C THR A 141 4.72 11.99 -19.94
N GLU A 142 4.80 10.75 -19.49
CA GLU A 142 3.64 9.92 -19.09
C GLU A 142 3.25 10.12 -17.60
N ILE A 143 4.07 10.83 -16.81
CA ILE A 143 3.83 11.03 -15.37
C ILE A 143 3.76 12.51 -15.06
N THR A 144 2.55 12.99 -14.80
CA THR A 144 2.30 14.38 -14.42
C THR A 144 2.46 14.60 -12.91
N VAL A 145 2.58 15.86 -12.48
CA VAL A 145 2.53 16.20 -11.05
C VAL A 145 1.19 15.79 -10.46
N GLY A 146 0.09 15.98 -11.20
CA GLY A 146 -1.25 15.60 -10.79
C GLY A 146 -1.36 14.10 -10.53
N ALA A 147 -0.92 13.26 -11.47
CA ALA A 147 -0.92 11.81 -11.33
C ALA A 147 -0.08 11.34 -10.12
N ALA A 148 1.11 11.91 -9.94
CA ALA A 148 1.96 11.59 -8.79
C ALA A 148 1.30 11.96 -7.46
N MET A 149 0.65 13.11 -7.38
CA MET A 149 -0.07 13.54 -6.17
C MET A 149 -1.35 12.74 -5.96
N ALA A 150 -2.08 12.35 -7.03
CA ALA A 150 -3.25 11.49 -6.94
C ALA A 150 -2.90 10.15 -6.32
N LEU A 151 -1.81 9.51 -6.76
CA LEU A 151 -1.31 8.28 -6.16
C LEU A 151 -0.95 8.48 -4.69
N SER A 152 -0.17 9.52 -4.35
CA SER A 152 0.24 9.78 -2.97
C SER A 152 -0.95 10.03 -2.04
N ILE A 153 -1.96 10.78 -2.49
CA ILE A 153 -3.20 11.03 -1.74
C ILE A 153 -4.01 9.73 -1.62
N GLY A 154 -4.14 8.97 -2.70
CA GLY A 154 -4.85 7.69 -2.70
C GLY A 154 -4.25 6.72 -1.68
N ILE A 155 -2.91 6.58 -1.68
CA ILE A 155 -2.21 5.75 -0.69
C ILE A 155 -2.40 6.31 0.73
N ALA A 156 -2.36 7.61 0.94
CA ALA A 156 -2.64 8.19 2.26
C ALA A 156 -4.06 7.87 2.76
N ILE A 157 -5.04 7.88 1.87
CA ILE A 157 -6.44 7.57 2.19
C ILE A 157 -6.60 6.10 2.60
N GLN A 158 -5.92 5.15 1.95
CA GLN A 158 -5.95 3.74 2.33
C GLN A 158 -5.14 3.45 3.59
N ASN A 159 -4.02 4.14 3.79
CA ASN A 159 -3.15 3.99 4.96
C ASN A 159 -3.80 4.48 6.26
N PHE A 160 -4.77 5.37 6.18
CA PHE A 160 -5.55 5.78 7.36
C PHE A 160 -6.29 4.59 8.01
N PRO A 161 -7.09 3.79 7.29
CA PRO A 161 -7.58 2.51 7.79
C PRO A 161 -6.51 1.62 8.39
N GLU A 162 -5.40 1.42 7.71
CA GLU A 162 -4.33 0.51 8.12
C GLU A 162 -3.68 0.93 9.44
N GLY A 163 -3.37 2.20 9.61
CA GLY A 163 -2.85 2.73 10.87
C GLY A 163 -3.81 2.50 12.05
N ALA A 164 -5.12 2.66 11.83
CA ALA A 164 -6.14 2.41 12.84
C ALA A 164 -6.25 0.91 13.18
N ILE A 165 -6.25 0.07 12.16
CA ILE A 165 -6.33 -1.40 12.28
C ILE A 165 -5.14 -1.98 13.06
N ILE A 166 -3.96 -1.36 13.02
CA ILE A 166 -2.80 -1.78 13.80
C ILE A 166 -2.86 -1.22 15.23
N SER A 167 -3.00 0.09 15.37
CA SER A 167 -2.83 0.76 16.67
C SER A 167 -3.90 0.36 17.69
N MET A 168 -5.13 0.12 17.24
CA MET A 168 -6.23 -0.18 18.14
C MET A 168 -6.15 -1.57 18.78
N PRO A 169 -5.91 -2.67 18.03
CA PRO A 169 -5.68 -3.98 18.65
C PRO A 169 -4.45 -3.99 19.58
N LEU A 170 -3.36 -3.30 19.20
CA LEU A 170 -2.18 -3.19 20.07
C LEU A 170 -2.52 -2.57 21.43
N HIS A 171 -3.40 -1.57 21.44
CA HIS A 171 -3.90 -0.99 22.70
C HIS A 171 -4.80 -1.96 23.46
N ALA A 172 -5.70 -2.66 22.78
CA ALA A 172 -6.58 -3.65 23.38
C ALA A 172 -5.81 -4.80 24.04
N GLU A 173 -4.68 -5.21 23.48
CA GLU A 173 -3.75 -6.19 24.06
C GLU A 173 -2.91 -5.63 25.24
N GLY A 174 -3.20 -4.40 25.71
CA GLY A 174 -2.60 -3.82 26.90
C GLY A 174 -1.43 -2.87 26.70
N LYS A 175 -1.06 -2.52 25.45
CA LYS A 175 -0.09 -1.44 25.22
C LYS A 175 -0.68 -0.08 25.59
N SER A 176 0.13 0.82 26.11
CA SER A 176 -0.31 2.21 26.31
C SER A 176 -0.69 2.86 24.97
N LYS A 177 -1.64 3.80 24.99
CA LYS A 177 -2.07 4.51 23.77
C LYS A 177 -0.90 5.12 22.99
N ALA A 178 0.05 5.76 23.70
CA ALA A 178 1.22 6.36 23.08
C ALA A 178 2.11 5.31 22.40
N LYS A 179 2.30 4.13 23.02
CA LYS A 179 3.10 3.06 22.43
C LYS A 179 2.38 2.40 21.26
N ALA A 180 1.08 2.18 21.35
CA ALA A 180 0.28 1.66 20.24
C ALA A 180 0.27 2.63 19.03
N PHE A 181 0.13 3.93 19.28
CA PHE A 181 0.27 4.97 18.27
C PHE A 181 1.66 4.94 17.61
N LEU A 182 2.73 4.88 18.40
CA LEU A 182 4.09 4.87 17.88
C LEU A 182 4.35 3.62 17.03
N ASP A 183 3.99 2.43 17.53
CA ASP A 183 4.18 1.17 16.81
C ASP A 183 3.38 1.16 15.48
N GLY A 184 2.11 1.66 15.49
CA GLY A 184 1.31 1.79 14.29
C GLY A 184 1.86 2.84 13.31
N THR A 185 2.36 3.97 13.78
CA THR A 185 3.00 4.98 12.92
C THR A 185 4.31 4.45 12.32
N LEU A 186 5.12 3.74 13.10
CA LEU A 186 6.40 3.21 12.64
C LEU A 186 6.24 2.09 11.60
N SER A 187 5.11 1.37 11.57
CA SER A 187 4.86 0.39 10.49
C SER A 187 4.82 1.05 9.10
N GLY A 188 4.38 2.32 9.01
CA GLY A 188 4.40 3.09 7.78
C GLY A 188 5.74 3.77 7.46
N ALA A 189 6.73 3.75 8.36
CA ALA A 189 8.00 4.45 8.13
C ALA A 189 8.81 3.89 6.95
N VAL A 190 8.55 2.66 6.53
CA VAL A 190 9.18 2.05 5.35
C VAL A 190 8.74 2.71 4.04
N GLU A 191 7.56 3.35 4.00
CA GLU A 191 7.05 4.04 2.82
C GLU A 191 7.93 5.24 2.43
N PRO A 192 8.15 6.26 3.31
CA PRO A 192 9.01 7.37 2.96
C PRO A 192 10.48 6.95 2.74
N ILE A 193 10.95 5.90 3.43
CA ILE A 193 12.30 5.36 3.22
C ILE A 193 12.41 4.74 1.83
N GLY A 194 11.47 3.86 1.46
CA GLY A 194 11.44 3.21 0.15
C GLY A 194 11.28 4.21 -1.00
N ALA A 195 10.36 5.17 -0.84
CA ALA A 195 10.15 6.21 -1.83
C ALA A 195 11.39 7.10 -2.02
N LEU A 196 12.02 7.54 -0.92
CA LEU A 196 13.24 8.35 -0.97
C LEU A 196 14.39 7.61 -1.66
N LEU A 197 14.63 6.35 -1.28
CA LEU A 197 15.66 5.53 -1.92
C LEU A 197 15.40 5.38 -3.42
N THR A 198 14.16 5.14 -3.83
CA THR A 198 13.80 5.02 -5.25
C THR A 198 14.05 6.33 -6.00
N VAL A 199 13.71 7.48 -5.44
CA VAL A 199 13.97 8.80 -6.05
C VAL A 199 15.46 9.10 -6.11
N LEU A 200 16.23 8.81 -5.07
CA LEU A 200 17.68 9.05 -5.05
C LEU A 200 18.43 8.23 -6.11
N PHE A 201 17.96 7.02 -6.39
CA PHE A 201 18.52 6.14 -7.40
C PHE A 201 17.76 6.19 -8.74
N ALA A 202 16.96 7.25 -8.98
CA ALA A 202 16.12 7.41 -10.18
C ALA A 202 16.90 7.19 -11.48
N GLY A 203 18.13 7.70 -11.58
CA GLY A 203 18.96 7.53 -12.78
C GLY A 203 19.24 6.07 -13.16
N LEU A 204 19.26 5.15 -12.18
CA LEU A 204 19.37 3.71 -12.43
C LEU A 204 18.04 3.09 -12.84
N PHE A 205 16.91 3.64 -12.38
CA PHE A 205 15.58 3.06 -12.50
C PHE A 205 14.81 3.55 -13.72
N VAL A 206 15.10 4.74 -14.25
CA VAL A 206 14.38 5.31 -15.40
C VAL A 206 14.28 4.35 -16.60
N PRO A 207 15.35 3.66 -17.04
CA PRO A 207 15.25 2.70 -18.15
C PRO A 207 14.38 1.48 -17.84
N ALA A 208 14.25 1.13 -16.56
CA ALA A 208 13.46 -0.01 -16.07
C ALA A 208 12.07 0.40 -15.57
N MET A 209 11.68 1.67 -15.71
CA MET A 209 10.45 2.22 -15.15
C MET A 209 9.19 1.42 -15.48
N PRO A 210 8.94 0.95 -16.71
CA PRO A 210 7.76 0.13 -16.99
C PRO A 210 7.70 -1.16 -16.16
N TYR A 211 8.85 -1.77 -15.92
CA TYR A 211 8.95 -2.97 -15.07
C TYR A 211 8.74 -2.64 -13.59
N LEU A 212 9.28 -1.52 -13.11
CA LEU A 212 9.17 -1.12 -11.70
C LEU A 212 7.77 -0.67 -11.31
N LEU A 213 7.09 0.11 -12.18
CA LEU A 213 5.68 0.47 -11.99
C LEU A 213 4.81 -0.79 -11.89
N SER A 214 5.02 -1.71 -12.82
CA SER A 214 4.24 -2.96 -12.84
C SER A 214 4.62 -3.91 -11.71
N PHE A 215 5.87 -3.90 -11.26
CA PHE A 215 6.32 -4.62 -10.07
C PHE A 215 5.57 -4.14 -8.82
N ALA A 216 5.51 -2.82 -8.62
CA ALA A 216 4.75 -2.25 -7.51
C ALA A 216 3.26 -2.61 -7.60
N ALA A 217 2.66 -2.53 -8.80
CA ALA A 217 1.27 -2.95 -9.02
C ALA A 217 1.04 -4.42 -8.68
N GLY A 218 1.93 -5.32 -9.11
CA GLY A 218 1.83 -6.75 -8.82
C GLY A 218 1.94 -7.04 -7.32
N ALA A 219 2.87 -6.38 -6.63
CA ALA A 219 3.04 -6.50 -5.21
C ALA A 219 1.81 -5.97 -4.43
N MET A 220 1.24 -4.82 -4.82
CA MET A 220 0.00 -4.29 -4.22
C MET A 220 -1.19 -5.22 -4.45
N VAL A 221 -1.36 -5.77 -5.66
CA VAL A 221 -2.44 -6.73 -5.95
C VAL A 221 -2.26 -8.01 -5.14
N TYR A 222 -1.03 -8.48 -4.91
CA TYR A 222 -0.76 -9.61 -4.02
C TYR A 222 -1.32 -9.36 -2.62
N VAL A 223 -1.00 -8.22 -2.01
CA VAL A 223 -1.51 -7.83 -0.68
C VAL A 223 -3.05 -7.81 -0.65
N VAL A 224 -3.67 -7.23 -1.68
CA VAL A 224 -5.14 -7.17 -1.73
C VAL A 224 -5.76 -8.57 -1.77
N VAL A 225 -5.21 -9.49 -2.57
CA VAL A 225 -5.78 -10.83 -2.75
C VAL A 225 -5.48 -11.73 -1.56
N GLU A 226 -4.27 -11.67 -1.03
CA GLU A 226 -3.82 -12.53 0.06
C GLU A 226 -4.37 -12.11 1.41
N GLU A 227 -4.51 -10.81 1.66
CA GLU A 227 -4.87 -10.29 2.97
C GLU A 227 -6.20 -9.54 2.99
N LEU A 228 -6.35 -8.47 2.19
CA LEU A 228 -7.49 -7.57 2.35
C LEU A 228 -8.83 -8.22 1.91
N ILE A 229 -8.85 -9.00 0.85
CA ILE A 229 -10.07 -9.69 0.41
C ILE A 229 -10.50 -10.77 1.43
N PRO A 230 -9.63 -11.65 1.91
CA PRO A 230 -9.98 -12.58 2.99
C PRO A 230 -10.47 -11.87 4.25
N GLU A 231 -9.80 -10.79 4.67
CA GLU A 231 -10.16 -10.06 5.88
C GLU A 231 -11.52 -9.36 5.77
N MET A 232 -11.79 -8.66 4.67
CA MET A 232 -13.08 -7.98 4.48
C MET A 232 -14.25 -8.97 4.35
N SER A 233 -13.96 -10.23 4.00
CA SER A 233 -14.94 -11.30 3.82
C SER A 233 -15.07 -12.22 5.04
N ALA A 234 -14.21 -12.07 6.07
CA ALA A 234 -14.13 -12.98 7.21
C ALA A 234 -15.40 -12.99 8.07
N GLY A 235 -15.86 -14.19 8.51
CA GLY A 235 -16.98 -14.39 9.42
C GLY A 235 -18.34 -14.46 8.69
N GLU A 236 -19.43 -13.95 9.31
CA GLU A 236 -20.77 -14.02 8.72
C GLU A 236 -20.87 -13.19 7.43
N HIS A 237 -21.69 -13.66 6.47
CA HIS A 237 -21.89 -12.97 5.20
C HIS A 237 -22.34 -11.52 5.40
N SER A 238 -21.67 -10.59 4.70
CA SER A 238 -22.00 -9.16 4.75
C SER A 238 -21.56 -8.48 3.45
N ASN A 239 -22.41 -7.62 2.92
CA ASN A 239 -22.10 -6.83 1.71
C ASN A 239 -21.25 -5.58 2.00
N VAL A 240 -20.97 -5.27 3.28
CA VAL A 240 -20.28 -4.04 3.68
C VAL A 240 -18.88 -3.97 3.04
N GLY A 241 -18.10 -5.05 3.12
CA GLY A 241 -16.76 -5.10 2.52
C GLY A 241 -16.80 -4.82 1.02
N VAL A 242 -17.71 -5.47 0.29
CA VAL A 242 -17.85 -5.30 -1.17
C VAL A 242 -18.28 -3.88 -1.55
N LEU A 243 -19.26 -3.30 -0.84
CA LEU A 243 -19.72 -1.94 -1.11
C LEU A 243 -18.63 -0.91 -0.84
N MET A 244 -17.88 -1.09 0.24
CA MET A 244 -16.78 -0.21 0.59
C MET A 244 -15.57 -0.39 -0.35
N PHE A 245 -15.31 -1.61 -0.82
CA PHE A 245 -14.33 -1.86 -1.89
C PHE A 245 -14.71 -1.11 -3.17
N ALA A 246 -15.96 -1.21 -3.61
CA ALA A 246 -16.45 -0.47 -4.77
C ALA A 246 -16.34 1.05 -4.59
N LEU A 247 -16.62 1.56 -3.37
CA LEU A 247 -16.46 2.97 -3.05
C LEU A 247 -14.98 3.41 -3.12
N GLY A 248 -14.07 2.66 -2.51
CA GLY A 248 -12.63 2.95 -2.55
C GLY A 248 -12.09 2.93 -3.98
N PHE A 249 -12.46 1.89 -4.74
CA PHE A 249 -12.08 1.74 -6.14
C PHE A 249 -12.54 2.93 -6.99
N THR A 250 -13.81 3.32 -6.89
CA THR A 250 -14.38 4.42 -7.69
C THR A 250 -13.84 5.77 -7.25
N LEU A 251 -13.56 5.97 -5.97
CA LEU A 251 -12.94 7.19 -5.46
C LEU A 251 -11.53 7.36 -6.04
N MET A 252 -10.70 6.32 -5.95
CA MET A 252 -9.33 6.37 -6.47
C MET A 252 -9.29 6.54 -7.99
N MET A 253 -10.15 5.81 -8.71
CA MET A 253 -10.32 6.00 -10.15
C MET A 253 -10.67 7.45 -10.49
N ALA A 254 -11.59 8.07 -9.75
CA ALA A 254 -11.97 9.46 -9.95
C ALA A 254 -10.82 10.43 -9.64
N LEU A 255 -10.06 10.21 -8.58
CA LEU A 255 -8.88 11.01 -8.24
C LEU A 255 -7.83 10.96 -9.34
N ASP A 256 -7.53 9.75 -9.82
CA ASP A 256 -6.51 9.54 -10.87
C ASP A 256 -6.91 10.25 -12.16
N VAL A 257 -8.16 10.06 -12.62
CA VAL A 257 -8.64 10.67 -13.87
C VAL A 257 -8.83 12.19 -13.74
N ALA A 258 -9.21 12.70 -12.56
CA ALA A 258 -9.45 14.13 -12.37
C ALA A 258 -8.16 14.94 -12.15
N LEU A 259 -7.13 14.35 -11.58
CA LEU A 259 -5.86 15.02 -11.26
C LEU A 259 -4.72 14.62 -12.23
N GLY A 260 -4.79 13.41 -12.80
CA GLY A 260 -3.78 12.89 -13.74
C GLY A 260 -3.98 13.40 -15.13
#